data_c7ddace2d314d0c94b2811c6e63de4ff
#
_entry.id   c7ddace2d314d0c94b2811c6e63de4ff
#
_cell.length_a   1.000
_cell.length_b   1.000
_cell.length_c   1.000
_cell.angle_alpha   90.00
_cell.angle_beta   90.00
_cell.angle_gamma   90.00
#
_symmetry.space_group_name_H-M   'P 1'
#
loop_
_entity.id
_entity.type
_entity.pdbx_description
1 polymer ?
#
loop_
_entity_poly.entity_id
_entity_poly.type
_entity_poly.pdbx_seq_one_letter_code
_entity_poly.pdbx_strand_id
1 'polypeptide(L)'
;MDSETKLVQSILQFDNVWCQTLGIFNPYLDPYDVHFSPQLPMYDITAYNKYPKHNYVYDKLWIAKTQKLKCGTLEHIHKRNDVQYPIFIKPRWGHKSASSKNCYKIKHKSELKAHMDKEDMIWTDFIDEQETMTDFLMLNGKIMYQMTSVYSEKQNGFIDDYKY
;
A
#
# COMPACT_ATOMS: atom_id res chain seq x y z
N MET A 1 -5.53 37.55 -14.70
CA MET A 1 -5.39 36.12 -14.38
C MET A 1 -6.77 35.53 -14.64
N ASP A 2 -6.86 34.59 -15.54
CA ASP A 2 -8.13 33.94 -15.88
C ASP A 2 -8.65 33.01 -14.77
N SER A 3 -9.89 32.55 -14.90
CA SER A 3 -10.52 31.68 -13.91
C SER A 3 -9.85 30.31 -13.79
N GLU A 4 -9.29 29.84 -14.88
CA GLU A 4 -8.62 28.53 -14.96
C GLU A 4 -7.29 28.58 -14.20
N THR A 5 -6.50 29.62 -14.39
CA THR A 5 -5.26 29.84 -13.63
C THR A 5 -5.50 29.93 -12.13
N LYS A 6 -6.59 30.60 -11.71
CA LYS A 6 -6.96 30.71 -10.30
C LYS A 6 -7.38 29.35 -9.72
N LEU A 7 -8.13 28.56 -10.48
CA LEU A 7 -8.53 27.21 -10.07
C LEU A 7 -7.31 26.30 -9.89
N VAL A 8 -6.41 26.29 -10.86
CA VAL A 8 -5.17 25.48 -10.79
C VAL A 8 -4.32 25.89 -9.59
N GLN A 9 -4.14 27.20 -9.35
CA GLN A 9 -3.40 27.67 -8.17
C GLN A 9 -4.08 27.28 -6.87
N SER A 10 -5.42 27.31 -6.81
CA SER A 10 -6.17 26.90 -5.63
C SER A 10 -6.00 25.41 -5.34
N ILE A 11 -6.05 24.56 -6.37
CA ILE A 11 -5.81 23.12 -6.25
C ILE A 11 -4.38 22.83 -5.78
N LEU A 12 -3.39 23.46 -6.41
CA LEU A 12 -1.98 23.30 -6.04
C LEU A 12 -1.72 23.76 -4.60
N GLN A 13 -2.35 24.84 -4.17
CA GLN A 13 -2.22 25.33 -2.79
C GLN A 13 -2.83 24.37 -1.77
N PHE A 14 -3.99 23.79 -2.10
CA PHE A 14 -4.64 22.77 -1.26
C PHE A 14 -3.78 21.52 -1.15
N ASP A 15 -3.30 21.00 -2.27
CA ASP A 15 -2.43 19.82 -2.29
C ASP A 15 -1.13 20.09 -1.54
N ASN A 16 -0.56 21.29 -1.66
CA ASN A 16 0.65 21.66 -0.93
C ASN A 16 0.44 21.65 0.60
N VAL A 17 -0.70 22.15 1.08
CA VAL A 17 -1.04 22.12 2.50
C VAL A 17 -1.14 20.68 3.00
N TRP A 18 -1.80 19.80 2.23
CA TRP A 18 -1.89 18.38 2.55
C TRP A 18 -0.52 17.72 2.56
N CYS A 19 0.28 17.95 1.53
CA CYS A 19 1.62 17.38 1.43
C CYS A 19 2.52 17.83 2.57
N GLN A 20 2.47 19.09 2.95
CA GLN A 20 3.22 19.64 4.10
C GLN A 20 2.74 19.02 5.41
N THR A 21 1.42 18.90 5.60
CA THR A 21 0.84 18.34 6.83
C THR A 21 1.17 16.87 7.00
N LEU A 22 1.17 16.11 5.90
CA LEU A 22 1.42 14.66 5.90
C LEU A 22 2.89 14.31 5.63
N GLY A 23 3.76 15.30 5.36
CA GLY A 23 5.14 15.05 4.95
C GLY A 23 5.26 14.31 3.60
N ILE A 24 4.19 14.36 2.78
CA ILE A 24 4.15 13.71 1.48
C ILE A 24 4.59 14.71 0.42
N PHE A 25 5.45 14.27 -0.49
CA PHE A 25 5.89 15.07 -1.62
C PHE A 25 4.74 15.24 -2.63
N ASN A 26 4.36 16.48 -2.93
CA ASN A 26 3.37 16.75 -3.98
C ASN A 26 4.05 16.73 -5.35
N PRO A 27 3.70 15.76 -6.23
CA PRO A 27 4.32 15.66 -7.54
C PRO A 27 3.99 16.82 -8.49
N TYR A 28 2.99 17.64 -8.16
CA TYR A 28 2.64 18.84 -8.93
C TYR A 28 3.37 20.09 -8.47
N LEU A 29 3.99 20.03 -7.30
CA LEU A 29 4.85 21.08 -6.78
C LEU A 29 6.26 20.55 -6.77
N ASP A 30 7.02 20.87 -7.79
CA ASP A 30 8.44 20.56 -7.84
C ASP A 30 9.24 21.66 -7.13
N PRO A 31 9.56 21.51 -5.82
CA PRO A 31 10.28 22.52 -5.06
C PRO A 31 11.74 22.67 -5.53
N TYR A 32 12.19 21.76 -6.38
CA TYR A 32 13.57 21.74 -6.87
C TYR A 32 13.65 22.06 -8.38
N ASP A 33 12.51 22.48 -8.99
CA ASP A 33 12.42 22.73 -10.43
C ASP A 33 12.85 21.52 -11.28
N VAL A 34 12.63 20.33 -10.74
CA VAL A 34 12.92 19.04 -11.41
C VAL A 34 11.60 18.51 -11.96
N HIS A 35 11.37 18.65 -13.24
CA HIS A 35 10.18 18.11 -13.87
C HIS A 35 10.16 16.59 -13.75
N PHE A 36 9.12 16.04 -13.11
CA PHE A 36 8.90 14.61 -13.13
C PHE A 36 8.79 14.13 -14.57
N SER A 37 9.57 13.14 -14.90
CA SER A 37 9.49 12.51 -16.20
C SER A 37 8.06 12.02 -16.45
N PRO A 38 7.45 12.30 -17.62
CA PRO A 38 6.16 11.71 -18.00
C PRO A 38 6.20 10.19 -18.05
N GLN A 39 7.38 9.59 -17.90
CA GLN A 39 7.58 8.16 -17.73
C GLN A 39 7.20 7.67 -16.34
N LEU A 40 7.16 8.54 -15.33
CA LEU A 40 6.83 8.18 -13.95
C LEU A 40 5.30 8.11 -13.79
N PRO A 41 4.70 6.93 -13.59
CA PRO A 41 3.27 6.83 -13.36
C PRO A 41 2.93 7.29 -11.94
N MET A 42 1.88 8.10 -11.82
CA MET A 42 1.45 8.64 -10.52
C MET A 42 0.53 7.72 -9.73
N TYR A 43 -0.08 6.75 -10.40
CA TYR A 43 -1.02 5.82 -9.79
C TYR A 43 -0.60 4.38 -10.02
N ASP A 44 -0.84 3.53 -9.04
CA ASP A 44 -0.52 2.10 -9.10
C ASP A 44 -1.13 1.41 -10.32
N ILE A 45 -2.38 1.72 -10.66
CA ILE A 45 -3.02 1.14 -11.85
C ILE A 45 -2.32 1.56 -13.15
N THR A 46 -1.84 2.79 -13.21
CA THR A 46 -1.09 3.29 -14.37
C THR A 46 0.27 2.60 -14.45
N ALA A 47 0.96 2.46 -13.33
CA ALA A 47 2.23 1.74 -13.23
C ALA A 47 2.06 0.26 -13.62
N TYR A 48 1.03 -0.39 -13.10
CA TYR A 48 0.69 -1.78 -13.40
C TYR A 48 0.50 -2.01 -14.91
N ASN A 49 -0.23 -1.13 -15.58
CA ASN A 49 -0.49 -1.24 -17.02
C ASN A 49 0.76 -0.89 -17.86
N LYS A 50 1.55 0.07 -17.42
CA LYS A 50 2.72 0.56 -18.16
C LYS A 50 3.91 -0.38 -18.08
N TYR A 51 4.08 -1.07 -16.95
CA TYR A 51 5.24 -1.92 -16.68
C TYR A 51 4.87 -3.37 -16.35
N PRO A 52 4.22 -4.12 -17.27
CA PRO A 52 3.66 -5.44 -16.97
C PRO A 52 4.68 -6.46 -16.51
N LYS A 53 5.95 -6.32 -16.89
CA LYS A 53 7.05 -7.20 -16.46
C LYS A 53 7.37 -7.09 -14.97
N HIS A 54 6.90 -6.02 -14.32
CA HIS A 54 7.16 -5.75 -12.89
C HIS A 54 5.91 -5.91 -12.02
N ASN A 55 4.79 -6.42 -12.57
CA ASN A 55 3.52 -6.53 -11.87
C ASN A 55 3.56 -7.47 -10.66
N TYR A 56 4.58 -8.31 -10.53
CA TYR A 56 4.78 -9.15 -9.35
C TYR A 56 4.92 -8.34 -8.05
N VAL A 57 5.36 -7.07 -8.11
CA VAL A 57 5.45 -6.19 -6.93
C VAL A 57 4.07 -5.85 -6.34
N TYR A 58 3.00 -6.01 -7.11
CA TYR A 58 1.62 -5.83 -6.65
C TYR A 58 0.98 -7.12 -6.13
N ASP A 59 1.63 -8.29 -6.33
CA ASP A 59 1.16 -9.57 -5.83
C ASP A 59 1.55 -9.76 -4.35
N LYS A 60 0.64 -9.48 -3.44
CA LYS A 60 0.87 -9.62 -1.99
C LYS A 60 1.19 -11.08 -1.59
N LEU A 61 0.78 -12.06 -2.39
CA LEU A 61 1.18 -13.46 -2.16
C LEU A 61 2.67 -13.66 -2.47
N TRP A 62 3.16 -13.07 -3.57
CA TRP A 62 4.57 -13.10 -3.89
C TRP A 62 5.39 -12.38 -2.82
N ILE A 63 4.94 -11.19 -2.36
CA ILE A 63 5.60 -10.43 -1.28
C ILE A 63 5.67 -11.28 0.00
N ALA A 64 4.55 -11.87 0.43
CA ALA A 64 4.52 -12.70 1.64
C ALA A 64 5.49 -13.89 1.55
N LYS A 65 5.59 -14.54 0.39
CA LYS A 65 6.55 -15.63 0.15
C LYS A 65 8.00 -15.16 0.21
N THR A 66 8.32 -13.99 -0.35
CA THR A 66 9.69 -13.42 -0.28
C THR A 66 10.09 -13.07 1.15
N GLN A 67 9.12 -12.71 1.99
CA GLN A 67 9.30 -12.48 3.42
C GLN A 67 9.28 -13.76 4.26
N LYS A 68 9.13 -14.94 3.63
CA LYS A 68 9.08 -16.25 4.28
C LYS A 68 7.91 -16.41 5.27
N LEU A 69 6.84 -15.66 5.09
CA LEU A 69 5.61 -15.84 5.87
C LEU A 69 4.88 -17.09 5.41
N LYS A 70 4.24 -17.78 6.34
CA LYS A 70 3.25 -18.79 5.97
C LYS A 70 2.09 -18.08 5.28
N CYS A 71 1.78 -18.49 4.06
CA CYS A 71 0.79 -17.83 3.23
C CYS A 71 0.23 -18.75 2.15
N GLY A 72 -0.88 -18.35 1.58
CA GLY A 72 -1.49 -19.05 0.46
C GLY A 72 -2.72 -18.32 -0.08
N THR A 73 -3.34 -18.87 -1.12
CA THR A 73 -4.64 -18.39 -1.58
C THR A 73 -5.73 -18.85 -0.62
N LEU A 74 -6.72 -17.98 -0.39
CA LEU A 74 -7.78 -18.28 0.57
C LEU A 74 -8.63 -19.48 0.13
N GLU A 75 -8.91 -19.62 -1.15
CA GLU A 75 -9.69 -20.74 -1.72
C GLU A 75 -9.11 -22.12 -1.39
N HIS A 76 -7.80 -22.23 -1.22
CA HIS A 76 -7.09 -23.48 -0.94
C HIS A 76 -6.72 -23.64 0.54
N ILE A 77 -7.14 -22.75 1.42
CA ILE A 77 -6.74 -22.80 2.84
C ILE A 77 -7.19 -24.09 3.54
N HIS A 78 -8.33 -24.66 3.11
CA HIS A 78 -8.86 -25.89 3.69
C HIS A 78 -7.98 -27.12 3.40
N LYS A 79 -7.12 -27.05 2.38
CA LYS A 79 -6.15 -28.12 2.02
C LYS A 79 -4.86 -28.05 2.84
N ARG A 80 -4.73 -27.05 3.72
CA ARG A 80 -3.53 -26.80 4.50
C ARG A 80 -3.71 -27.28 5.93
N ASN A 81 -2.71 -28.03 6.43
CA ASN A 81 -2.68 -28.52 7.81
C ASN A 81 -1.77 -27.68 8.72
N ASP A 82 -1.03 -26.74 8.14
CA ASP A 82 -0.02 -25.92 8.82
C ASP A 82 -0.52 -24.50 9.17
N VAL A 83 -1.81 -24.23 8.97
CA VAL A 83 -2.43 -22.94 9.30
C VAL A 83 -2.61 -22.82 10.81
N GLN A 84 -1.98 -21.80 11.38
CA GLN A 84 -2.12 -21.44 12.80
C GLN A 84 -2.88 -20.12 12.92
N TYR A 85 -3.92 -20.12 13.75
CA TYR A 85 -4.71 -18.91 14.02
C TYR A 85 -4.12 -18.11 15.18
N PRO A 86 -4.22 -16.77 15.16
CA PRO A 86 -4.90 -15.95 14.16
C PRO A 86 -4.14 -15.87 12.84
N ILE A 87 -4.90 -15.70 11.75
CA ILE A 87 -4.36 -15.38 10.43
C ILE A 87 -4.91 -14.04 9.94
N PHE A 88 -4.26 -13.48 8.93
CA PHE A 88 -4.71 -12.27 8.27
C PHE A 88 -5.10 -12.57 6.82
N ILE A 89 -6.32 -12.20 6.42
CA ILE A 89 -6.78 -12.32 5.04
C ILE A 89 -6.94 -10.96 4.41
N LYS A 90 -6.55 -10.86 3.14
CA LYS A 90 -6.54 -9.59 2.39
C LYS A 90 -6.61 -9.84 0.88
N PRO A 91 -7.06 -8.84 0.09
CA PRO A 91 -6.98 -8.91 -1.36
C PRO A 91 -5.55 -9.15 -1.84
N ARG A 92 -5.39 -10.01 -2.83
CA ARG A 92 -4.09 -10.38 -3.37
C ARG A 92 -3.39 -9.22 -4.06
N TRP A 93 -4.13 -8.44 -4.86
CA TRP A 93 -3.55 -7.46 -5.76
C TRP A 93 -3.53 -6.04 -5.17
N GLY A 94 -2.33 -5.49 -4.97
CA GLY A 94 -2.12 -4.18 -4.35
C GLY A 94 -2.68 -3.02 -5.16
N HIS A 95 -2.56 -3.05 -6.48
CA HIS A 95 -3.03 -1.99 -7.38
C HIS A 95 -4.57 -1.85 -7.42
N LYS A 96 -5.30 -2.83 -6.88
CA LYS A 96 -6.77 -2.83 -6.79
C LYS A 96 -7.30 -2.58 -5.38
N SER A 97 -6.42 -2.51 -4.38
CA SER A 97 -6.81 -2.43 -2.98
C SER A 97 -6.09 -1.29 -2.28
N ALA A 98 -6.85 -0.36 -1.74
CA ALA A 98 -6.35 0.75 -0.94
C ALA A 98 -7.04 0.78 0.42
N SER A 99 -6.41 1.45 1.40
CA SER A 99 -7.01 1.78 2.69
C SER A 99 -7.54 0.56 3.46
N SER A 100 -6.82 -0.55 3.46
CA SER A 100 -7.15 -1.78 4.19
C SER A 100 -8.55 -2.36 3.94
N LYS A 101 -9.20 -1.97 2.83
CA LYS A 101 -10.49 -2.53 2.44
C LYS A 101 -10.39 -4.04 2.24
N ASN A 102 -11.38 -4.78 2.76
CA ASN A 102 -11.44 -6.23 2.69
C ASN A 102 -10.25 -6.96 3.35
N CYS A 103 -9.66 -6.35 4.38
CA CYS A 103 -8.66 -6.97 5.23
C CYS A 103 -9.27 -7.40 6.55
N TYR A 104 -9.01 -8.65 6.99
CA TYR A 104 -9.64 -9.22 8.17
C TYR A 104 -8.66 -10.06 8.99
N LYS A 105 -8.65 -9.86 10.30
CA LYS A 105 -8.01 -10.75 11.26
C LYS A 105 -8.98 -11.89 11.59
N ILE A 106 -8.60 -13.11 11.30
CA ILE A 106 -9.39 -14.32 11.55
C ILE A 106 -8.80 -15.03 12.75
N LYS A 107 -9.53 -15.03 13.85
CA LYS A 107 -9.09 -15.61 15.12
C LYS A 107 -9.30 -17.13 15.18
N HIS A 108 -10.36 -17.62 14.54
CA HIS A 108 -10.75 -19.03 14.57
C HIS A 108 -11.17 -19.53 13.19
N LYS A 109 -10.94 -20.80 12.92
CA LYS A 109 -11.30 -21.44 11.64
C LYS A 109 -12.76 -21.27 11.24
N SER A 110 -13.66 -21.21 12.22
CA SER A 110 -15.11 -21.04 11.98
C SER A 110 -15.46 -19.70 11.30
N GLU A 111 -14.64 -18.66 11.53
CA GLU A 111 -14.86 -17.33 10.95
C GLU A 111 -14.58 -17.29 9.44
N LEU A 112 -13.77 -18.22 8.93
CA LEU A 112 -13.43 -18.27 7.49
C LEU A 112 -14.64 -18.39 6.59
N LYS A 113 -15.70 -19.08 7.04
CA LYS A 113 -16.89 -19.34 6.22
C LYS A 113 -17.49 -18.04 5.65
N ALA A 114 -17.45 -16.96 6.42
CA ALA A 114 -17.99 -15.66 6.01
C ALA A 114 -17.17 -14.94 4.93
N HIS A 115 -16.02 -15.50 4.54
CA HIS A 115 -15.09 -14.85 3.61
C HIS A 115 -14.69 -15.75 2.42
N MET A 116 -15.16 -17.01 2.40
CA MET A 116 -14.76 -17.98 1.37
C MET A 116 -15.34 -17.71 -0.01
N ASP A 117 -16.35 -16.86 -0.11
CA ASP A 117 -16.98 -16.39 -1.37
C ASP A 117 -16.22 -15.24 -2.02
N LYS A 118 -15.22 -14.68 -1.34
CA LYS A 118 -14.44 -13.55 -1.84
C LYS A 118 -13.34 -14.04 -2.77
N GLU A 119 -13.33 -13.50 -3.98
CA GLU A 119 -12.34 -13.82 -5.00
C GLU A 119 -11.00 -13.13 -4.75
N ASP A 120 -9.94 -13.69 -5.30
CA ASP A 120 -8.58 -13.11 -5.27
C ASP A 120 -8.07 -12.74 -3.87
N MET A 121 -8.46 -13.50 -2.84
CA MET A 121 -7.97 -13.31 -1.48
C MET A 121 -6.79 -14.22 -1.16
N ILE A 122 -5.89 -13.70 -0.34
CA ILE A 122 -4.80 -14.47 0.26
C ILE A 122 -4.95 -14.49 1.78
N TRP A 123 -4.33 -15.47 2.39
CA TRP A 123 -4.09 -15.50 3.84
C TRP A 123 -2.58 -15.48 4.12
N THR A 124 -2.22 -14.91 5.26
CA THR A 124 -0.86 -14.92 5.82
C THR A 124 -0.94 -15.15 7.32
N ASP A 125 0.19 -15.51 7.95
CA ASP A 125 0.29 -15.39 9.40
C ASP A 125 -0.12 -13.97 9.83
N PHE A 126 -0.77 -13.87 10.99
CA PHE A 126 -1.04 -12.56 11.59
C PHE A 126 0.19 -12.10 12.35
N ILE A 127 0.69 -10.92 12.01
CA ILE A 127 1.80 -10.27 12.69
C ILE A 127 1.20 -9.29 13.70
N ASP A 128 1.45 -9.53 14.98
CA ASP A 128 0.92 -8.71 16.09
C ASP A 128 2.01 -7.76 16.59
N GLU A 129 2.48 -6.89 15.68
CA GLU A 129 3.52 -5.92 15.95
C GLU A 129 3.08 -4.53 15.46
N GLN A 130 3.84 -3.51 15.85
CA GLN A 130 3.59 -2.14 15.40
C GLN A 130 3.69 -2.05 13.87
N GLU A 131 2.62 -1.60 13.23
CA GLU A 131 2.61 -1.36 11.79
C GLU A 131 3.40 -0.10 11.46
N THR A 132 4.30 -0.22 10.49
CA THR A 132 5.06 0.90 9.95
C THR A 132 4.97 0.90 8.42
N MET A 133 5.14 2.07 7.85
CA MET A 133 5.28 2.26 6.40
C MET A 133 6.58 3.00 6.13
N THR A 134 7.41 2.48 5.23
CA THR A 134 8.63 3.16 4.81
C THR A 134 8.54 3.51 3.33
N ASP A 135 8.59 4.79 3.03
CA ASP A 135 8.66 5.33 1.68
C ASP A 135 10.10 5.54 1.27
N PHE A 136 10.40 5.22 0.03
CA PHE A 136 11.74 5.34 -0.53
C PHE A 136 11.73 6.20 -1.79
N LEU A 137 12.62 7.17 -1.86
CA LEU A 137 13.01 7.83 -3.10
C LEU A 137 14.24 7.11 -3.65
N MET A 138 14.12 6.54 -4.84
CA MET A 138 15.21 5.80 -5.47
C MET A 138 15.63 6.44 -6.78
N LEU A 139 16.94 6.49 -7.02
CA LEU A 139 17.52 6.93 -8.28
C LEU A 139 18.63 5.93 -8.70
N ASN A 140 18.51 5.39 -9.90
CA ASN A 140 19.49 4.43 -10.46
C ASN A 140 19.81 3.27 -9.50
N GLY A 141 18.78 2.71 -8.84
CA GLY A 141 18.93 1.61 -7.90
C GLY A 141 19.51 1.97 -6.53
N LYS A 142 19.76 3.25 -6.25
CA LYS A 142 20.22 3.74 -4.94
C LYS A 142 19.09 4.42 -4.20
N ILE A 143 18.99 4.15 -2.90
CA ILE A 143 18.09 4.89 -2.02
C ILE A 143 18.70 6.27 -1.79
N MET A 144 18.00 7.31 -2.22
CA MET A 144 18.39 8.71 -2.05
C MET A 144 17.79 9.30 -0.79
N TYR A 145 16.59 8.86 -0.45
CA TYR A 145 15.85 9.30 0.72
C TYR A 145 14.93 8.18 1.20
N GLN A 146 14.70 8.11 2.50
CA GLN A 146 13.68 7.24 3.08
C GLN A 146 12.99 7.94 4.23
N MET A 147 11.72 7.64 4.43
CA MET A 147 10.92 8.11 5.54
C MET A 147 10.10 6.95 6.09
N THR A 148 10.13 6.76 7.39
CA THR A 148 9.32 5.74 8.05
C THR A 148 8.22 6.40 8.87
N SER A 149 6.99 5.99 8.61
CA SER A 149 5.79 6.40 9.34
C SER A 149 5.33 5.27 10.25
N VAL A 150 4.82 5.61 11.41
CA VAL A 150 4.24 4.66 12.36
C VAL A 150 2.73 4.84 12.36
N TYR A 151 2.00 3.77 12.12
CA TYR A 151 0.53 3.83 12.19
C TYR A 151 0.04 3.89 13.63
N SER A 152 -1.16 4.47 13.81
CA SER A 152 -1.80 4.52 15.11
C SER A 152 -2.08 3.13 15.66
N GLU A 153 -2.02 2.96 16.97
CA GLU A 153 -2.36 1.71 17.64
C GLU A 153 -3.78 1.23 17.33
N LYS A 154 -4.68 2.15 17.00
CA LYS A 154 -6.07 1.84 16.65
C LYS A 154 -6.23 1.31 15.24
N GLN A 155 -5.16 1.23 14.46
CA GLN A 155 -5.15 0.73 13.07
C GLN A 155 -6.26 1.34 12.19
N ASN A 156 -6.55 2.63 12.39
CA ASN A 156 -7.58 3.33 11.63
C ASN A 156 -7.08 3.83 10.27
N GLY A 157 -5.87 3.43 9.86
CA GLY A 157 -5.22 3.91 8.65
C GLY A 157 -4.70 5.34 8.75
N PHE A 158 -4.64 5.90 9.96
CA PHE A 158 -4.04 7.21 10.23
C PHE A 158 -2.59 7.05 10.68
N ILE A 159 -1.76 7.94 10.21
CA ILE A 159 -0.36 8.03 10.63
C ILE A 159 -0.31 8.87 11.90
N ASP A 160 0.18 8.31 13.00
CA ASP A 160 0.30 9.00 14.28
C ASP A 160 1.63 9.75 14.42
N ASP A 161 2.68 9.21 13.82
CA ASP A 161 4.04 9.75 13.99
C ASP A 161 4.91 9.48 12.77
N TYR A 162 5.87 10.36 12.52
CA TYR A 162 6.90 10.24 11.49
C TYR A 162 8.26 10.10 12.17
N LYS A 163 8.97 9.02 11.85
CA LYS A 163 10.37 8.82 12.29
C LYS A 163 11.29 9.05 11.10
N TYR A 164 12.22 9.98 11.26
CA TYR A 164 13.23 10.36 10.27
C TYR A 164 14.53 9.61 10.52
#